data_e932484f6747ed8514eb5849976e2895
#
_entry.id   e932484f6747ed8514eb5849976e2895
#
_cell.length_a   1.000
_cell.length_b   1.000
_cell.length_c   1.000
_cell.angle_alpha   90.00
_cell.angle_beta   90.00
_cell.angle_gamma   90.00
#
_symmetry.space_group_name_H-M   'P 1'
#
loop_
_entity.id
_entity.type
_entity.pdbx_description
1 polymer ?
#
loop_
_entity_poly.entity_id
_entity_poly.type
_entity_poly.pdbx_seq_one_letter_code
_entity_poly.pdbx_strand_id
1 'polypeptide(L)'
;MNSAVSMSGTRLWAAYFGEMRFEFIKSLRTPAFAVPTLFFPILFYLMFGIFFGSMRGNSGQALYLFATYGVFGAMGPGLFGFGVSLAIEREQGLLTLKQALPQPPGAYLLARAAMAMLFVAIISLLLTLLAVLVGDVPLTFSQGVRLFAIDVLGALPFCAVGMWVGSLVSGAASPAIVNLIFLPMAFLSGLWVPLQFMPKILVDTAPIWPAYHLAQMALDTVGAPSKGALSVHIAVLTGTTLLFFLLAVRRMQGGGFRLLGARPKRTLAMAAGLTAIALGTAVSGVFGGKQPSEAASAATDESSAATGTPASSRPAGVAAPDVAVIADFENGSAATAYGIGFTAAGDDMRGGNSTATQRLVDGGAGGSKGALEVSGTIGEAIQYPFAGTMFFPQGPPMEGIMDYSRKKTLSFQARGDGRRYTVMLFEGASAGIPIMNEFDSGPEWRTVTLKLSELVNVDLSRTRAIGVGTMGPAGPFRFEIDDVRLE
;
A
#
# COMPACT_ATOMS: atom_id res chain seq x y z
N MET A 1 53.53 18.45 3.20
CA MET A 1 52.90 19.62 2.56
C MET A 1 52.08 19.12 1.38
N ASN A 2 50.81 18.90 1.53
CA ASN A 2 49.93 18.53 0.43
C ASN A 2 49.27 19.80 -0.10
N SER A 3 49.79 20.34 -1.18
CA SER A 3 49.08 21.31 -2.00
C SER A 3 47.89 20.58 -2.60
N ALA A 4 46.72 20.82 -2.04
CA ALA A 4 45.46 20.41 -2.65
C ALA A 4 45.39 21.09 -4.03
N VAL A 5 45.67 20.35 -5.09
CA VAL A 5 45.45 20.80 -6.47
C VAL A 5 43.96 21.12 -6.57
N SER A 6 43.63 22.41 -6.61
CA SER A 6 42.25 22.86 -6.82
C SER A 6 41.86 22.50 -8.25
N MET A 7 41.01 21.46 -8.38
CA MET A 7 40.44 21.12 -9.69
C MET A 7 39.53 22.26 -10.15
N SER A 8 39.67 22.64 -11.43
CA SER A 8 38.70 23.57 -12.04
C SER A 8 37.28 22.97 -11.99
N GLY A 9 36.25 23.82 -11.86
CA GLY A 9 34.88 23.36 -11.75
C GLY A 9 34.43 22.41 -12.88
N THR A 10 34.89 22.66 -14.10
CA THR A 10 34.59 21.77 -15.25
C THR A 10 35.22 20.39 -15.11
N ARG A 11 36.45 20.30 -14.61
CA ARG A 11 37.13 19.01 -14.34
C ARG A 11 36.45 18.26 -13.20
N LEU A 12 35.94 18.98 -12.18
CA LEU A 12 35.21 18.41 -11.07
C LEU A 12 33.93 17.73 -11.55
N TRP A 13 33.12 18.45 -12.34
CA TRP A 13 31.88 17.89 -12.89
C TRP A 13 32.15 16.72 -13.85
N ALA A 14 33.17 16.81 -14.69
CA ALA A 14 33.56 15.71 -15.57
C ALA A 14 33.96 14.45 -14.80
N ALA A 15 34.65 14.60 -13.66
CA ALA A 15 35.02 13.48 -12.80
C ALA A 15 33.79 12.81 -12.16
N TYR A 16 32.83 13.59 -11.65
CA TYR A 16 31.56 13.04 -11.10
C TYR A 16 30.76 12.31 -12.16
N PHE A 17 30.55 12.93 -13.31
CA PHE A 17 29.80 12.34 -14.41
C PHE A 17 30.46 11.08 -14.98
N GLY A 18 31.81 11.13 -15.12
CA GLY A 18 32.58 9.97 -15.55
C GLY A 18 32.45 8.78 -14.62
N GLU A 19 32.53 9.00 -13.28
CA GLU A 19 32.36 7.95 -12.27
C GLU A 19 30.94 7.42 -12.26
N MET A 20 29.93 8.29 -12.37
CA MET A 20 28.52 7.87 -12.46
C MET A 20 28.26 6.98 -13.68
N ARG A 21 28.76 7.40 -14.84
CA ARG A 21 28.63 6.61 -16.07
C ARG A 21 29.33 5.27 -15.95
N PHE A 22 30.54 5.27 -15.39
CA PHE A 22 31.31 4.03 -15.18
C PHE A 22 30.57 3.05 -14.25
N GLU A 23 30.11 3.48 -13.08
CA GLU A 23 29.39 2.63 -12.12
C GLU A 23 28.07 2.12 -12.72
N PHE A 24 27.34 2.94 -13.48
CA PHE A 24 26.12 2.51 -14.16
C PHE A 24 26.39 1.45 -15.23
N ILE A 25 27.35 1.67 -16.13
CA ILE A 25 27.70 0.71 -17.19
C ILE A 25 28.23 -0.58 -16.59
N LYS A 26 29.08 -0.51 -15.56
CA LYS A 26 29.60 -1.66 -14.83
C LYS A 26 28.46 -2.51 -14.24
N SER A 27 27.52 -1.86 -13.55
CA SER A 27 26.37 -2.54 -12.93
C SER A 27 25.44 -3.16 -13.98
N LEU A 28 25.19 -2.46 -15.08
CA LEU A 28 24.38 -2.95 -16.21
C LEU A 28 25.04 -4.17 -16.89
N ARG A 29 26.36 -4.18 -16.98
CA ARG A 29 27.14 -5.30 -17.57
C ARG A 29 27.41 -6.43 -16.58
N THR A 30 26.90 -6.37 -15.37
CA THR A 30 26.94 -7.45 -14.38
C THR A 30 25.58 -8.17 -14.35
N PRO A 31 25.39 -9.25 -15.14
CA PRO A 31 24.05 -9.89 -15.29
C PRO A 31 23.49 -10.39 -13.95
N ALA A 32 24.35 -10.87 -13.05
CA ALA A 32 23.95 -11.33 -11.73
C ALA A 32 23.32 -10.22 -10.84
N PHE A 33 23.57 -8.95 -11.15
CA PHE A 33 22.94 -7.80 -10.51
C PHE A 33 21.82 -7.22 -11.37
N ALA A 34 22.10 -6.91 -12.64
CA ALA A 34 21.16 -6.17 -13.48
C ALA A 34 19.89 -6.97 -13.78
N VAL A 35 19.99 -8.27 -14.07
CA VAL A 35 18.84 -9.09 -14.44
C VAL A 35 17.84 -9.22 -13.29
N PRO A 36 18.21 -9.69 -12.10
CA PRO A 36 17.25 -9.77 -10.99
C PRO A 36 16.69 -8.42 -10.60
N THR A 37 17.53 -7.37 -10.57
CA THR A 37 17.14 -6.03 -10.15
C THR A 37 16.08 -5.41 -11.06
N LEU A 38 16.20 -5.57 -12.37
CA LEU A 38 15.24 -5.05 -13.34
C LEU A 38 14.05 -5.99 -13.52
N PHE A 39 14.28 -7.29 -13.52
CA PHE A 39 13.29 -8.26 -13.93
C PHE A 39 12.27 -8.59 -12.82
N PHE A 40 12.69 -8.75 -11.56
CA PHE A 40 11.78 -9.18 -10.49
C PHE A 40 10.63 -8.22 -10.23
N PRO A 41 10.82 -6.89 -10.11
CA PRO A 41 9.68 -6.00 -9.92
C PRO A 41 8.67 -6.07 -11.07
N ILE A 42 9.17 -6.16 -12.30
CA ILE A 42 8.37 -6.23 -13.52
C ILE A 42 7.62 -7.56 -13.58
N LEU A 43 8.33 -8.68 -13.38
CA LEU A 43 7.74 -10.02 -13.41
C LEU A 43 6.65 -10.17 -12.35
N PHE A 44 6.92 -9.73 -11.12
CA PHE A 44 5.95 -9.83 -10.03
C PHE A 44 4.74 -8.94 -10.28
N TYR A 45 4.93 -7.74 -10.81
CA TYR A 45 3.81 -6.89 -11.20
C TYR A 45 2.99 -7.52 -12.34
N LEU A 46 3.62 -8.07 -13.37
CA LEU A 46 2.94 -8.81 -14.42
C LEU A 46 2.11 -9.97 -13.86
N MET A 47 2.71 -10.76 -12.97
CA MET A 47 2.07 -11.94 -12.41
C MET A 47 0.94 -11.57 -11.44
N PHE A 48 1.22 -10.77 -10.41
CA PHE A 48 0.28 -10.49 -9.34
C PHE A 48 -0.62 -9.27 -9.61
N GLY A 49 -0.11 -8.25 -10.26
CA GLY A 49 -0.84 -7.02 -10.55
C GLY A 49 -1.75 -7.17 -11.76
N ILE A 50 -1.23 -7.72 -12.87
CA ILE A 50 -1.97 -7.80 -14.12
C ILE A 50 -2.65 -9.16 -14.25
N PHE A 51 -1.89 -10.27 -14.31
CA PHE A 51 -2.46 -11.58 -14.59
C PHE A 51 -3.48 -12.02 -13.54
N PHE A 52 -3.10 -12.05 -12.26
CA PHE A 52 -4.05 -12.39 -11.18
C PHE A 52 -5.06 -11.27 -10.89
N GLY A 53 -4.73 -10.00 -11.18
CA GLY A 53 -5.65 -8.87 -11.06
C GLY A 53 -6.78 -8.95 -12.06
N SER A 54 -6.48 -9.26 -13.34
CA SER A 54 -7.47 -9.41 -14.40
C SER A 54 -8.41 -10.60 -14.18
N MET A 55 -7.88 -11.72 -13.67
CA MET A 55 -8.69 -12.90 -13.34
C MET A 55 -9.72 -12.63 -12.24
N ARG A 56 -9.47 -11.61 -11.39
CA ARG A 56 -10.34 -11.25 -10.25
C ARG A 56 -11.21 -10.02 -10.51
N GLY A 57 -11.11 -9.38 -11.69
CA GLY A 57 -11.86 -8.16 -12.02
C GLY A 57 -11.56 -6.98 -11.09
N ASN A 58 -10.40 -6.98 -10.42
CA ASN A 58 -10.08 -6.02 -9.36
C ASN A 58 -9.00 -5.02 -9.81
N SER A 59 -9.42 -3.93 -10.45
CA SER A 59 -8.54 -2.82 -10.85
C SER A 59 -7.80 -2.15 -9.67
N GLY A 60 -8.39 -2.17 -8.48
CA GLY A 60 -7.75 -1.62 -7.27
C GLY A 60 -6.53 -2.41 -6.81
N GLN A 61 -6.51 -3.73 -7.02
CA GLN A 61 -5.34 -4.55 -6.72
C GLN A 61 -4.18 -4.24 -7.68
N ALA A 62 -4.47 -4.07 -8.97
CA ALA A 62 -3.47 -3.70 -9.96
C ALA A 62 -2.84 -2.35 -9.64
N LEU A 63 -3.65 -1.35 -9.23
CA LEU A 63 -3.19 -0.02 -8.82
C LEU A 63 -2.34 -0.08 -7.54
N TYR A 64 -2.77 -0.85 -6.53
CA TYR A 64 -2.01 -1.05 -5.29
C TYR A 64 -0.64 -1.66 -5.58
N LEU A 65 -0.61 -2.77 -6.30
CA LEU A 65 0.62 -3.49 -6.62
C LEU A 65 1.53 -2.67 -7.55
N PHE A 66 0.99 -1.87 -8.46
CA PHE A 66 1.77 -0.94 -9.26
C PHE A 66 2.57 0.03 -8.38
N ALA A 67 1.91 0.70 -7.43
CA ALA A 67 2.57 1.63 -6.53
C ALA A 67 3.60 0.93 -5.63
N THR A 68 3.25 -0.22 -5.05
CA THR A 68 4.14 -0.92 -4.11
C THR A 68 5.30 -1.66 -4.79
N TYR A 69 5.14 -2.14 -6.02
CA TYR A 69 6.26 -2.74 -6.77
C TYR A 69 7.24 -1.69 -7.32
N GLY A 70 6.84 -0.42 -7.50
CA GLY A 70 7.76 0.69 -7.70
C GLY A 70 8.72 0.84 -6.52
N VAL A 71 8.17 0.81 -5.30
CA VAL A 71 8.95 0.83 -4.05
C VAL A 71 9.85 -0.40 -3.89
N PHE A 72 9.32 -1.59 -4.17
CA PHE A 72 10.12 -2.83 -4.19
C PHE A 72 11.29 -2.72 -5.17
N GLY A 73 11.06 -2.16 -6.35
CA GLY A 73 12.08 -1.86 -7.35
C GLY A 73 13.12 -0.85 -6.86
N ALA A 74 12.74 0.11 -6.00
CA ALA A 74 13.67 1.09 -5.42
C ALA A 74 14.60 0.48 -4.36
N MET A 75 14.15 -0.55 -3.63
CA MET A 75 14.93 -1.22 -2.59
C MET A 75 16.13 -1.99 -3.15
N GLY A 76 15.95 -2.69 -4.28
CA GLY A 76 16.95 -3.58 -4.87
C GLY A 76 18.27 -2.88 -5.20
N PRO A 77 18.27 -1.88 -6.10
CA PRO A 77 19.50 -1.13 -6.45
C PRO A 77 20.16 -0.48 -5.24
N GLY A 78 19.38 0.04 -4.28
CA GLY A 78 19.92 0.65 -3.07
C GLY A 78 20.63 -0.35 -2.18
N LEU A 79 19.98 -1.43 -1.79
CA LEU A 79 20.52 -2.41 -0.86
C LEU A 79 21.64 -3.27 -1.47
N PHE A 80 21.42 -3.85 -2.66
CA PHE A 80 22.41 -4.72 -3.30
C PHE A 80 23.52 -3.91 -3.99
N GLY A 81 23.18 -2.81 -4.66
CA GLY A 81 24.14 -1.95 -5.34
C GLY A 81 25.15 -1.33 -4.37
N PHE A 82 24.72 -0.90 -3.20
CA PHE A 82 25.65 -0.47 -2.14
C PHE A 82 26.14 -1.62 -1.29
N GLY A 83 25.21 -2.41 -0.71
CA GLY A 83 25.55 -3.41 0.31
C GLY A 83 26.53 -4.47 -0.17
N VAL A 84 26.16 -5.19 -1.22
CA VAL A 84 26.97 -6.29 -1.74
C VAL A 84 28.21 -5.77 -2.45
N SER A 85 28.07 -4.81 -3.37
CA SER A 85 29.19 -4.31 -4.14
C SER A 85 30.23 -3.60 -3.27
N LEU A 86 29.80 -2.82 -2.26
CA LEU A 86 30.72 -2.15 -1.33
C LEU A 86 31.52 -3.17 -0.48
N ALA A 87 30.85 -4.23 0.01
CA ALA A 87 31.50 -5.26 0.79
C ALA A 87 32.59 -5.97 -0.03
N ILE A 88 32.27 -6.36 -1.28
CA ILE A 88 33.21 -7.01 -2.20
C ILE A 88 34.39 -6.08 -2.54
N GLU A 89 34.14 -4.83 -2.94
CA GLU A 89 35.19 -3.89 -3.32
C GLU A 89 36.09 -3.53 -2.14
N ARG A 90 35.54 -3.45 -0.93
CA ARG A 90 36.33 -3.26 0.29
C ARG A 90 37.27 -4.42 0.54
N GLU A 91 36.76 -5.66 0.45
CA GLU A 91 37.54 -6.88 0.68
C GLU A 91 38.66 -7.04 -0.37
N GLN A 92 38.40 -6.67 -1.62
CA GLN A 92 39.37 -6.68 -2.71
C GLN A 92 40.39 -5.54 -2.66
N GLY A 93 40.28 -4.60 -1.72
CA GLY A 93 41.16 -3.45 -1.61
C GLY A 93 40.94 -2.35 -2.67
N LEU A 94 39.90 -2.48 -3.51
CA LEU A 94 39.59 -1.51 -4.58
C LEU A 94 39.26 -0.12 -4.03
N LEU A 95 38.70 -0.04 -2.82
CA LEU A 95 38.43 1.25 -2.17
C LEU A 95 39.74 2.00 -1.84
N THR A 96 40.78 1.29 -1.43
CA THR A 96 42.09 1.86 -1.14
C THR A 96 42.74 2.37 -2.44
N LEU A 97 42.62 1.61 -3.53
CA LEU A 97 43.07 2.02 -4.84
C LEU A 97 42.32 3.29 -5.33
N LYS A 98 41.00 3.35 -5.16
CA LYS A 98 40.21 4.56 -5.52
C LYS A 98 40.63 5.81 -4.73
N GLN A 99 41.07 5.62 -3.47
CA GLN A 99 41.61 6.77 -2.68
C GLN A 99 42.94 7.28 -3.15
N ALA A 100 43.76 6.43 -3.79
CA ALA A 100 45.04 6.84 -4.36
C ALA A 100 44.90 7.67 -5.68
N LEU A 101 43.70 7.59 -6.31
CA LEU A 101 43.41 8.38 -7.50
C LEU A 101 43.05 9.81 -7.13
N PRO A 102 43.38 10.81 -7.98
CA PRO A 102 43.00 12.21 -7.75
C PRO A 102 41.52 12.44 -8.04
N GLN A 103 40.65 11.80 -7.26
CA GLN A 103 39.20 11.94 -7.37
C GLN A 103 38.65 12.85 -6.27
N PRO A 104 37.55 13.59 -6.54
CA PRO A 104 36.87 14.38 -5.50
C PRO A 104 36.37 13.50 -4.37
N PRO A 105 36.55 13.95 -3.12
CA PRO A 105 35.96 13.21 -1.97
C PRO A 105 34.44 13.10 -2.14
N GLY A 106 33.94 11.90 -2.01
CA GLY A 106 32.50 11.60 -2.16
C GLY A 106 32.04 11.27 -3.59
N ALA A 107 32.89 11.43 -4.62
CA ALA A 107 32.50 11.08 -5.99
C ALA A 107 32.02 9.63 -6.12
N TYR A 108 32.69 8.70 -5.45
CA TYR A 108 32.31 7.31 -5.41
C TYR A 108 30.91 7.08 -4.82
N LEU A 109 30.57 7.75 -3.70
CA LEU A 109 29.26 7.60 -3.06
C LEU A 109 28.14 8.19 -3.91
N LEU A 110 28.40 9.39 -4.47
CA LEU A 110 27.41 10.04 -5.35
C LEU A 110 27.21 9.24 -6.63
N ALA A 111 28.28 8.69 -7.21
CA ALA A 111 28.18 7.87 -8.42
C ALA A 111 27.34 6.61 -8.17
N ARG A 112 27.50 5.96 -7.00
CA ARG A 112 26.69 4.81 -6.64
C ARG A 112 25.24 5.14 -6.34
N ALA A 113 24.98 6.23 -5.61
CA ALA A 113 23.63 6.70 -5.40
C ALA A 113 22.94 7.02 -6.74
N ALA A 114 23.63 7.73 -7.63
CA ALA A 114 23.12 8.03 -8.96
C ALA A 114 22.89 6.76 -9.81
N MET A 115 23.78 5.78 -9.74
CA MET A 115 23.60 4.48 -10.38
C MET A 115 22.31 3.80 -9.86
N ALA A 116 22.12 3.73 -8.54
CA ALA A 116 20.91 3.15 -7.95
C ALA A 116 19.65 3.91 -8.41
N MET A 117 19.66 5.24 -8.37
CA MET A 117 18.54 6.07 -8.84
C MET A 117 18.26 5.87 -10.34
N LEU A 118 19.28 5.69 -11.19
CA LEU A 118 19.08 5.40 -12.61
C LEU A 118 18.42 4.02 -12.84
N PHE A 119 18.83 3.00 -12.09
CA PHE A 119 18.16 1.70 -12.15
C PHE A 119 16.69 1.81 -11.71
N VAL A 120 16.41 2.53 -10.62
CA VAL A 120 15.05 2.78 -10.15
C VAL A 120 14.25 3.56 -11.17
N ALA A 121 14.83 4.57 -11.81
CA ALA A 121 14.19 5.33 -12.88
C ALA A 121 13.77 4.42 -14.06
N ILE A 122 14.63 3.49 -14.45
CA ILE A 122 14.31 2.50 -15.50
C ILE A 122 13.18 1.60 -15.04
N ILE A 123 13.24 1.07 -13.81
CA ILE A 123 12.20 0.19 -13.25
C ILE A 123 10.86 0.92 -13.17
N SER A 124 10.83 2.14 -12.61
CA SER A 124 9.61 2.94 -12.46
C SER A 124 8.99 3.29 -13.81
N LEU A 125 9.80 3.64 -14.81
CA LEU A 125 9.31 3.88 -16.18
C LEU A 125 8.73 2.62 -16.82
N LEU A 126 9.41 1.48 -16.70
CA LEU A 126 8.94 0.21 -17.26
C LEU A 126 7.65 -0.26 -16.57
N LEU A 127 7.56 -0.13 -15.24
CA LEU A 127 6.36 -0.46 -14.48
C LEU A 127 5.20 0.47 -14.87
N THR A 128 5.45 1.77 -15.01
CA THR A 128 4.42 2.75 -15.43
C THR A 128 3.92 2.43 -16.83
N LEU A 129 4.82 2.15 -17.77
CA LEU A 129 4.45 1.77 -19.13
C LEU A 129 3.60 0.49 -19.14
N LEU A 130 4.01 -0.50 -18.37
CA LEU A 130 3.30 -1.76 -18.24
C LEU A 130 1.92 -1.59 -17.58
N ALA A 131 1.84 -0.79 -16.51
CA ALA A 131 0.59 -0.51 -15.80
C ALA A 131 -0.44 0.19 -16.70
N VAL A 132 0.01 1.16 -17.50
CA VAL A 132 -0.88 1.92 -18.40
C VAL A 132 -1.26 1.13 -19.65
N LEU A 133 -0.30 0.43 -20.30
CA LEU A 133 -0.56 -0.24 -21.59
C LEU A 133 -1.18 -1.63 -21.46
N VAL A 134 -0.93 -2.34 -20.37
CA VAL A 134 -1.36 -3.74 -20.21
C VAL A 134 -2.29 -3.89 -18.99
N GLY A 135 -2.07 -3.08 -17.96
CA GLY A 135 -2.83 -3.18 -16.70
C GLY A 135 -4.07 -2.30 -16.64
N ASP A 136 -4.36 -1.50 -17.68
CA ASP A 136 -5.47 -0.55 -17.75
C ASP A 136 -5.59 0.34 -16.49
N VAL A 137 -4.45 0.64 -15.85
CA VAL A 137 -4.42 1.46 -14.66
C VAL A 137 -4.68 2.92 -15.03
N PRO A 138 -5.75 3.55 -14.51
CA PRO A 138 -6.07 4.94 -14.81
C PRO A 138 -5.09 5.87 -14.10
N LEU A 139 -4.02 6.27 -14.78
CA LEU A 139 -2.97 7.12 -14.22
C LEU A 139 -2.94 8.46 -14.96
N THR A 140 -3.05 9.56 -14.22
CA THR A 140 -2.82 10.88 -14.78
C THR A 140 -1.31 11.15 -14.93
N PHE A 141 -0.93 11.99 -15.90
CA PHE A 141 0.48 12.34 -16.11
C PHE A 141 1.14 12.90 -14.83
N SER A 142 0.41 13.73 -14.07
CA SER A 142 0.92 14.29 -12.81
C SER A 142 1.17 13.22 -11.73
N GLN A 143 0.29 12.21 -11.62
CA GLN A 143 0.51 11.07 -10.72
C GLN A 143 1.71 10.24 -11.15
N GLY A 144 1.86 9.98 -12.45
CA GLY A 144 3.03 9.25 -12.98
C GLY A 144 4.35 9.96 -12.67
N VAL A 145 4.43 11.28 -12.89
CA VAL A 145 5.64 12.08 -12.57
C VAL A 145 5.92 12.10 -11.07
N ARG A 146 4.90 12.24 -10.22
CA ARG A 146 5.07 12.21 -8.75
C ARG A 146 5.56 10.85 -8.28
N LEU A 147 4.94 9.78 -8.75
CA LEU A 147 5.34 8.42 -8.40
C LEU A 147 6.77 8.13 -8.83
N PHE A 148 7.13 8.50 -10.06
CA PHE A 148 8.50 8.39 -10.56
C PHE A 148 9.50 9.12 -9.64
N ALA A 149 9.19 10.35 -9.23
CA ALA A 149 10.03 11.11 -8.32
C ALA A 149 10.14 10.46 -6.93
N ILE A 150 9.04 9.94 -6.40
CA ILE A 150 9.00 9.21 -5.12
C ILE A 150 9.87 7.96 -5.19
N ASP A 151 9.72 7.15 -6.23
CA ASP A 151 10.52 5.93 -6.41
C ASP A 151 12.01 6.25 -6.51
N VAL A 152 12.39 7.18 -7.39
CA VAL A 152 13.80 7.52 -7.65
C VAL A 152 14.47 8.09 -6.41
N LEU A 153 13.86 9.07 -5.76
CA LEU A 153 14.40 9.68 -4.53
C LEU A 153 14.30 8.73 -3.34
N GLY A 154 13.26 7.89 -3.31
CA GLY A 154 13.05 6.85 -2.32
C GLY A 154 14.11 5.74 -2.32
N ALA A 155 14.99 5.67 -3.33
CA ALA A 155 16.16 4.79 -3.31
C ALA A 155 17.20 5.18 -2.23
N LEU A 156 17.26 6.44 -1.82
CA LEU A 156 18.31 6.97 -0.93
C LEU A 156 18.35 6.31 0.47
N PRO A 157 17.24 6.10 1.18
CA PRO A 157 17.24 5.36 2.44
C PRO A 157 17.85 3.96 2.30
N PHE A 158 17.50 3.25 1.23
CA PHE A 158 18.01 1.90 0.98
C PHE A 158 19.49 1.90 0.59
N CYS A 159 19.95 2.93 -0.13
CA CYS A 159 21.37 3.15 -0.38
C CYS A 159 22.15 3.34 0.94
N ALA A 160 21.60 4.11 1.88
CA ALA A 160 22.25 4.37 3.17
C ALA A 160 22.30 3.09 4.03
N VAL A 161 21.20 2.33 4.11
CA VAL A 161 21.16 1.03 4.80
C VAL A 161 22.13 0.05 4.15
N GLY A 162 22.11 -0.08 2.82
CA GLY A 162 23.03 -0.94 2.07
C GLY A 162 24.49 -0.58 2.32
N MET A 163 24.85 0.73 2.30
CA MET A 163 26.18 1.21 2.60
C MET A 163 26.62 0.82 4.03
N TRP A 164 25.76 0.96 5.02
CA TRP A 164 26.04 0.57 6.40
C TRP A 164 26.28 -0.93 6.50
N VAL A 165 25.39 -1.77 5.95
CA VAL A 165 25.54 -3.23 5.92
C VAL A 165 26.83 -3.62 5.20
N GLY A 166 27.09 -3.09 4.01
CA GLY A 166 28.32 -3.38 3.26
C GLY A 166 29.62 -2.94 3.97
N SER A 167 29.53 -1.99 4.90
CA SER A 167 30.68 -1.61 5.76
C SER A 167 30.96 -2.62 6.87
N LEU A 168 30.01 -3.47 7.21
CA LEU A 168 30.10 -4.42 8.33
C LEU A 168 30.47 -5.85 7.90
N VAL A 169 29.89 -6.31 6.77
CA VAL A 169 29.94 -7.71 6.35
C VAL A 169 31.05 -7.98 5.34
N SER A 170 31.51 -9.24 5.25
CA SER A 170 32.43 -9.67 4.19
C SER A 170 31.75 -9.72 2.83
N GLY A 171 32.53 -9.66 1.75
CA GLY A 171 32.01 -9.76 0.39
C GLY A 171 31.24 -11.05 0.14
N ALA A 172 31.76 -12.18 0.62
CA ALA A 172 31.12 -13.48 0.47
C ALA A 172 29.80 -13.61 1.24
N ALA A 173 29.67 -13.03 2.43
CA ALA A 173 28.46 -13.08 3.24
C ALA A 173 27.41 -12.02 2.84
N SER A 174 27.82 -10.96 2.13
CA SER A 174 26.98 -9.80 1.88
C SER A 174 25.70 -10.10 1.13
N PRO A 175 25.61 -11.00 0.11
CA PRO A 175 24.35 -11.27 -0.57
C PRO A 175 23.32 -11.91 0.36
N ALA A 176 23.75 -12.84 1.23
CA ALA A 176 22.87 -13.50 2.18
C ALA A 176 22.33 -12.52 3.25
N ILE A 177 23.20 -11.67 3.80
CA ILE A 177 22.82 -10.69 4.83
C ILE A 177 21.88 -9.62 4.23
N VAL A 178 22.17 -9.13 3.01
CA VAL A 178 21.30 -8.17 2.34
C VAL A 178 19.94 -8.79 2.04
N ASN A 179 19.86 -10.05 1.59
CA ASN A 179 18.59 -10.74 1.38
C ASN A 179 17.80 -10.93 2.69
N LEU A 180 18.49 -11.22 3.80
CA LEU A 180 17.86 -11.34 5.12
C LEU A 180 17.22 -10.03 5.61
N ILE A 181 17.65 -8.88 5.11
CA ILE A 181 17.04 -7.58 5.37
C ILE A 181 15.98 -7.25 4.32
N PHE A 182 16.28 -7.47 3.04
CA PHE A 182 15.46 -7.11 1.90
C PHE A 182 14.10 -7.81 1.89
N LEU A 183 14.09 -9.16 2.03
CA LEU A 183 12.85 -9.93 1.92
C LEU A 183 11.87 -9.66 3.08
N PRO A 184 12.29 -9.70 4.37
CA PRO A 184 11.40 -9.34 5.46
C PRO A 184 10.91 -7.90 5.38
N MET A 185 11.77 -6.95 5.03
CA MET A 185 11.38 -5.55 4.87
C MET A 185 10.32 -5.38 3.78
N ALA A 186 10.48 -6.03 2.62
CA ALA A 186 9.50 -5.98 1.54
C ALA A 186 8.16 -6.58 1.96
N PHE A 187 8.18 -7.74 2.63
CA PHE A 187 6.98 -8.42 3.08
C PHE A 187 6.28 -7.65 4.21
N LEU A 188 6.99 -7.31 5.29
CA LEU A 188 6.43 -6.64 6.47
C LEU A 188 5.99 -5.19 6.21
N SER A 189 6.46 -4.57 5.14
CA SER A 189 6.00 -3.24 4.69
C SER A 189 4.74 -3.28 3.83
N GLY A 190 4.20 -4.47 3.53
CA GLY A 190 2.99 -4.62 2.72
C GLY A 190 3.22 -4.48 1.21
N LEU A 191 4.47 -4.63 0.71
CA LEU A 191 4.73 -4.42 -0.71
C LEU A 191 4.19 -5.55 -1.60
N TRP A 192 4.15 -6.77 -1.11
CA TRP A 192 3.68 -7.94 -1.86
C TRP A 192 2.24 -8.31 -1.53
N VAL A 193 1.88 -8.17 -0.26
CA VAL A 193 0.54 -8.45 0.25
C VAL A 193 0.05 -7.21 0.99
N PRO A 194 -1.12 -6.66 0.64
CA PRO A 194 -1.68 -5.52 1.36
C PRO A 194 -1.78 -5.81 2.86
N LEU A 195 -1.39 -4.84 3.69
CA LEU A 195 -1.33 -4.99 5.15
C LEU A 195 -2.68 -5.38 5.78
N GLN A 196 -3.78 -5.06 5.15
CA GLN A 196 -5.12 -5.43 5.61
C GLN A 196 -5.37 -6.94 5.65
N PHE A 197 -4.58 -7.75 4.92
CA PHE A 197 -4.64 -9.20 4.94
C PHE A 197 -3.64 -9.84 5.91
N MET A 198 -2.87 -9.03 6.63
CA MET A 198 -1.87 -9.51 7.58
C MET A 198 -2.40 -9.51 9.02
N PRO A 199 -1.92 -10.42 9.88
CA PRO A 199 -2.20 -10.39 11.30
C PRO A 199 -1.83 -9.03 11.92
N LYS A 200 -2.63 -8.58 12.90
CA LYS A 200 -2.47 -7.27 13.54
C LYS A 200 -1.05 -6.98 14.00
N ILE A 201 -0.36 -7.96 14.57
CA ILE A 201 1.02 -7.81 15.05
C ILE A 201 1.99 -7.38 13.93
N LEU A 202 1.80 -7.88 12.70
CA LEU A 202 2.62 -7.49 11.54
C LEU A 202 2.25 -6.08 11.05
N VAL A 203 0.96 -5.74 11.07
CA VAL A 203 0.48 -4.40 10.73
C VAL A 203 1.04 -3.35 11.69
N ASP A 204 1.04 -3.65 12.99
CA ASP A 204 1.54 -2.74 14.03
C ASP A 204 3.07 -2.54 13.95
N THR A 205 3.80 -3.51 13.41
CA THR A 205 5.26 -3.43 13.22
C THR A 205 5.68 -2.82 11.88
N ALA A 206 4.76 -2.73 10.91
CA ALA A 206 5.06 -2.19 9.58
C ALA A 206 5.68 -0.79 9.58
N PRO A 207 5.24 0.19 10.44
CA PRO A 207 5.83 1.53 10.47
C PRO A 207 7.29 1.60 10.92
N ILE A 208 7.89 0.50 11.40
CA ILE A 208 9.32 0.45 11.71
C ILE A 208 10.17 0.48 10.43
N TRP A 209 9.62 0.00 9.32
CA TRP A 209 10.35 -0.20 8.09
C TRP A 209 10.30 1.03 7.16
N PRO A 210 11.44 1.52 6.64
CA PRO A 210 11.44 2.64 5.71
C PRO A 210 10.64 2.35 4.42
N ALA A 211 10.60 1.10 3.97
CA ALA A 211 9.82 0.70 2.81
C ALA A 211 8.31 0.92 2.99
N TYR A 212 7.79 0.76 4.21
CA TYR A 212 6.39 1.10 4.53
C TYR A 212 6.11 2.57 4.27
N HIS A 213 6.94 3.48 4.76
CA HIS A 213 6.72 4.91 4.59
C HIS A 213 6.78 5.34 3.12
N LEU A 214 7.70 4.77 2.36
CA LEU A 214 7.76 5.03 0.92
C LEU A 214 6.53 4.48 0.20
N ALA A 215 6.04 3.29 0.60
CA ALA A 215 4.83 2.69 0.03
C ALA A 215 3.58 3.53 0.33
N GLN A 216 3.44 4.09 1.56
CA GLN A 216 2.31 4.97 1.88
C GLN A 216 2.31 6.24 1.01
N MET A 217 3.48 6.84 0.74
CA MET A 217 3.60 8.00 -0.17
C MET A 217 3.24 7.63 -1.62
N ALA A 218 3.67 6.46 -2.08
CA ALA A 218 3.35 5.96 -3.42
C ALA A 218 1.83 5.69 -3.55
N LEU A 219 1.22 5.03 -2.56
CA LEU A 219 -0.22 4.75 -2.51
C LEU A 219 -1.06 6.03 -2.49
N ASP A 220 -0.68 7.01 -1.66
CA ASP A 220 -1.35 8.32 -1.61
C ASP A 220 -1.33 9.02 -2.98
N THR A 221 -0.20 8.96 -3.68
CA THR A 221 -0.03 9.57 -4.99
C THR A 221 -0.98 9.01 -6.05
N VAL A 222 -1.22 7.70 -6.03
CA VAL A 222 -2.13 7.04 -6.97
C VAL A 222 -3.60 7.05 -6.51
N GLY A 223 -3.88 7.61 -5.32
CA GLY A 223 -5.23 7.65 -4.74
C GLY A 223 -5.70 6.32 -4.17
N ALA A 224 -4.77 5.42 -3.87
CA ALA A 224 -5.06 4.19 -3.13
C ALA A 224 -5.10 4.48 -1.61
N PRO A 225 -5.76 3.63 -0.81
CA PRO A 225 -5.81 3.81 0.64
C PRO A 225 -4.40 3.87 1.25
N SER A 226 -4.10 4.97 1.91
CA SER A 226 -2.82 5.25 2.56
C SER A 226 -3.04 5.69 4.02
N LYS A 227 -2.03 5.52 4.87
CA LYS A 227 -2.10 5.88 6.29
C LYS A 227 -0.96 6.81 6.68
N GLY A 228 -1.26 7.73 7.58
CA GLY A 228 -0.29 8.63 8.17
C GLY A 228 -0.11 9.94 7.40
N ALA A 229 0.48 10.93 8.08
CA ALA A 229 0.75 12.22 7.46
C ALA A 229 2.02 12.16 6.60
N LEU A 230 2.01 12.82 5.46
CA LEU A 230 3.15 12.91 4.53
C LEU A 230 4.44 13.37 5.24
N SER A 231 4.34 14.34 6.15
CA SER A 231 5.47 14.85 6.93
C SER A 231 6.14 13.77 7.77
N VAL A 232 5.38 12.84 8.33
CA VAL A 232 5.92 11.70 9.11
C VAL A 232 6.70 10.76 8.19
N HIS A 233 6.16 10.43 7.01
CA HIS A 233 6.85 9.57 6.05
C HIS A 233 8.18 10.18 5.58
N ILE A 234 8.18 11.48 5.23
CA ILE A 234 9.39 12.21 4.85
C ILE A 234 10.40 12.25 6.00
N ALA A 235 9.95 12.52 7.22
CA ALA A 235 10.82 12.57 8.39
C ALA A 235 11.50 11.23 8.67
N VAL A 236 10.76 10.11 8.60
CA VAL A 236 11.32 8.76 8.81
C VAL A 236 12.29 8.39 7.70
N LEU A 237 11.96 8.62 6.44
CA LEU A 237 12.86 8.32 5.31
C LEU A 237 14.15 9.15 5.38
N THR A 238 14.04 10.43 5.67
CA THR A 238 15.19 11.33 5.86
C THR A 238 16.02 10.92 7.06
N GLY A 239 15.36 10.65 8.19
CA GLY A 239 16.02 10.18 9.42
C GLY A 239 16.76 8.86 9.23
N THR A 240 16.15 7.90 8.54
CA THR A 240 16.77 6.63 8.17
C THR A 240 17.99 6.85 7.29
N THR A 241 17.85 7.67 6.25
CA THR A 241 18.98 8.00 5.35
C THR A 241 20.15 8.59 6.12
N LEU A 242 19.90 9.58 6.96
CA LEU A 242 20.93 10.26 7.74
C LEU A 242 21.58 9.32 8.76
N LEU A 243 20.78 8.57 9.51
CA LEU A 243 21.27 7.67 10.54
C LEU A 243 22.23 6.63 9.95
N PHE A 244 21.78 5.89 8.93
CA PHE A 244 22.56 4.82 8.34
C PHE A 244 23.76 5.32 7.54
N PHE A 245 23.63 6.47 6.86
CA PHE A 245 24.74 7.13 6.20
C PHE A 245 25.83 7.55 7.21
N LEU A 246 25.44 8.16 8.34
CA LEU A 246 26.36 8.53 9.42
C LEU A 246 27.07 7.32 10.02
N LEU A 247 26.33 6.27 10.32
CA LEU A 247 26.88 5.03 10.86
C LEU A 247 27.89 4.41 9.91
N ALA A 248 27.56 4.36 8.60
CA ALA A 248 28.47 3.86 7.58
C ALA A 248 29.74 4.69 7.46
N VAL A 249 29.62 6.02 7.40
CA VAL A 249 30.75 6.96 7.30
C VAL A 249 31.66 6.82 8.53
N ARG A 250 31.09 6.79 9.73
CA ARG A 250 31.88 6.60 10.97
C ARG A 250 32.63 5.28 10.95
N ARG A 251 31.98 4.21 10.55
CA ARG A 251 32.59 2.88 10.47
C ARG A 251 33.75 2.83 9.48
N MET A 252 33.57 3.40 8.29
CA MET A 252 34.58 3.40 7.24
C MET A 252 35.76 4.31 7.59
N GLN A 253 35.53 5.46 8.22
CA GLN A 253 36.60 6.34 8.70
C GLN A 253 37.45 5.69 9.80
N GLY A 254 36.86 4.93 10.70
CA GLY A 254 37.58 4.14 11.71
C GLY A 254 38.48 3.07 11.12
N GLY A 255 38.19 2.59 9.90
CA GLY A 255 39.03 1.69 9.11
C GLY A 255 40.08 2.35 8.22
N GLY A 256 40.33 3.66 8.37
CA GLY A 256 41.31 4.41 7.58
C GLY A 256 40.80 4.97 6.26
N PHE A 257 39.52 4.76 5.93
CA PHE A 257 38.92 5.23 4.69
C PHE A 257 38.32 6.64 4.84
N ARG A 258 38.88 7.63 4.16
CA ARG A 258 38.36 9.00 4.17
C ARG A 258 37.32 9.21 3.07
N LEU A 259 36.03 9.03 3.39
CA LEU A 259 34.91 9.22 2.46
C LEU A 259 34.54 10.68 2.21
N LEU A 260 34.83 11.56 3.15
CA LEU A 260 34.48 12.98 3.12
C LEU A 260 35.72 13.83 3.34
N GLY A 261 35.78 14.95 2.64
CA GLY A 261 36.88 15.91 2.82
C GLY A 261 36.94 16.50 4.23
N ALA A 262 37.85 17.47 4.47
CA ALA A 262 38.16 18.03 5.79
C ALA A 262 36.99 18.62 6.60
N ARG A 263 35.79 18.75 6.04
CA ARG A 263 34.59 19.31 6.69
C ARG A 263 33.36 18.39 6.58
N PRO A 264 33.39 17.20 7.19
CA PRO A 264 32.30 16.20 7.06
C PRO A 264 30.94 16.71 7.51
N LYS A 265 30.88 17.59 8.54
CA LYS A 265 29.62 18.13 9.09
C LYS A 265 28.83 18.97 8.06
N ARG A 266 29.49 19.76 7.21
CA ARG A 266 28.80 20.57 6.20
C ARG A 266 28.27 19.74 5.05
N THR A 267 29.05 18.78 4.56
CA THR A 267 28.63 17.87 3.47
C THR A 267 27.47 17.01 3.89
N LEU A 268 27.45 16.59 5.15
CA LEU A 268 26.39 15.80 5.75
C LEU A 268 25.10 16.60 5.90
N ALA A 269 25.18 17.83 6.41
CA ALA A 269 24.03 18.72 6.53
C ALA A 269 23.44 19.10 5.16
N MET A 270 24.30 19.28 4.14
CA MET A 270 23.84 19.51 2.78
C MET A 270 23.15 18.28 2.17
N ALA A 271 23.69 17.07 2.36
CA ALA A 271 23.07 15.84 1.88
C ALA A 271 21.69 15.62 2.54
N ALA A 272 21.59 15.86 3.85
CA ALA A 272 20.34 15.80 4.59
C ALA A 272 19.32 16.82 4.10
N GLY A 273 19.73 18.07 3.99
CA GLY A 273 18.89 19.16 3.49
C GLY A 273 18.39 18.89 2.07
N LEU A 274 19.26 18.43 1.19
CA LEU A 274 18.90 18.10 -0.19
C LEU A 274 17.93 16.93 -0.27
N THR A 275 18.10 15.88 0.55
CA THR A 275 17.17 14.74 0.58
C THR A 275 15.79 15.17 1.11
N ALA A 276 15.74 15.95 2.18
CA ALA A 276 14.49 16.46 2.74
C ALA A 276 13.79 17.45 1.80
N ILE A 277 14.55 18.36 1.17
CA ILE A 277 14.03 19.30 0.19
C ILE A 277 13.56 18.55 -1.07
N ALA A 278 14.34 17.62 -1.59
CA ALA A 278 14.00 16.88 -2.81
C ALA A 278 12.75 16.02 -2.61
N LEU A 279 12.63 15.29 -1.50
CA LEU A 279 11.41 14.54 -1.16
C LEU A 279 10.23 15.47 -0.88
N GLY A 280 10.45 16.57 -0.14
CA GLY A 280 9.42 17.56 0.15
C GLY A 280 8.91 18.28 -1.10
N THR A 281 9.79 18.70 -1.99
CA THR A 281 9.43 19.41 -3.24
C THR A 281 8.83 18.48 -4.29
N ALA A 282 9.29 17.23 -4.39
CA ALA A 282 8.70 16.25 -5.30
C ALA A 282 7.24 15.96 -4.96
N VAL A 283 6.85 16.02 -3.68
CA VAL A 283 5.51 15.67 -3.22
C VAL A 283 4.63 16.89 -2.96
N SER A 284 5.17 18.04 -2.51
CA SER A 284 4.34 19.17 -2.07
C SER A 284 4.38 20.41 -2.95
N GLY A 285 5.39 20.64 -3.77
CA GLY A 285 5.66 21.98 -4.26
C GLY A 285 5.49 22.23 -5.76
N VAL A 286 5.87 21.33 -6.63
CA VAL A 286 5.89 21.60 -8.08
C VAL A 286 4.51 21.37 -8.73
N PHE A 287 3.62 20.67 -8.05
CA PHE A 287 2.33 20.26 -8.59
C PHE A 287 1.17 20.70 -7.69
N GLY A 288 1.13 21.97 -7.31
CA GLY A 288 0.12 22.60 -6.44
C GLY A 288 -1.28 22.00 -6.52
N GLY A 289 -1.55 21.04 -5.67
CA GLY A 289 -2.88 20.57 -5.33
C GLY A 289 -3.09 20.82 -3.84
N LYS A 290 -4.01 21.74 -3.51
CA LYS A 290 -4.38 22.09 -2.14
C LYS A 290 -4.66 20.85 -1.31
N GLN A 291 -3.92 20.69 -0.19
CA GLN A 291 -4.36 19.86 0.93
C GLN A 291 -5.62 20.48 1.55
N PRO A 292 -6.57 19.69 2.03
CA PRO A 292 -7.58 20.20 2.94
C PRO A 292 -6.90 20.51 4.28
N SER A 293 -6.88 21.78 4.64
CA SER A 293 -6.47 22.28 5.96
C SER A 293 -7.52 21.89 6.99
N GLU A 294 -7.13 21.07 7.92
CA GLU A 294 -7.80 20.91 9.19
C GLU A 294 -7.39 22.08 10.10
N ALA A 295 -8.11 23.18 10.06
CA ALA A 295 -8.25 24.16 11.13
C ALA A 295 -9.10 25.34 10.64
N ALA A 296 -10.36 25.38 11.05
CA ALA A 296 -11.05 26.56 11.55
C ALA A 296 -12.54 26.27 11.72
N SER A 297 -12.90 25.83 12.90
CA SER A 297 -14.21 26.07 13.47
C SER A 297 -14.17 27.49 14.03
N ALA A 298 -14.91 28.41 13.47
CA ALA A 298 -15.76 29.39 14.12
C ALA A 298 -16.11 30.55 13.17
N ALA A 299 -17.39 30.82 13.17
CA ALA A 299 -18.04 32.13 12.95
C ALA A 299 -18.48 32.53 11.53
N THR A 300 -19.82 32.54 11.43
CA THR A 300 -20.74 33.56 10.88
C THR A 300 -20.85 33.82 9.38
N ASP A 301 -22.05 33.49 8.94
CA ASP A 301 -23.05 34.23 8.10
C ASP A 301 -22.67 35.08 6.89
N GLU A 302 -23.55 34.88 5.92
CA GLU A 302 -24.07 35.76 4.85
C GLU A 302 -23.49 35.64 3.44
N SER A 303 -24.39 35.07 2.60
CA SER A 303 -24.83 35.56 1.30
C SER A 303 -23.82 35.96 0.22
N SER A 304 -23.82 35.27 -0.88
CA SER A 304 -24.24 35.71 -2.19
C SER A 304 -23.74 34.85 -3.35
N ALA A 305 -24.56 34.65 -4.30
CA ALA A 305 -24.41 33.85 -5.52
C ALA A 305 -23.27 34.33 -6.43
N ALA A 306 -22.53 33.35 -7.02
CA ALA A 306 -22.09 33.41 -8.42
C ALA A 306 -21.51 32.09 -8.91
N THR A 307 -22.01 31.65 -10.01
CA THR A 307 -21.65 30.55 -10.91
C THR A 307 -20.15 30.30 -11.11
N GLY A 308 -19.75 29.06 -10.86
CA GLY A 308 -18.47 28.52 -11.27
C GLY A 308 -18.52 26.99 -11.24
N THR A 309 -18.27 26.36 -12.35
CA THR A 309 -18.30 24.91 -12.61
C THR A 309 -17.51 24.10 -11.56
N PRO A 310 -18.09 23.07 -10.90
CA PRO A 310 -17.42 22.34 -9.85
C PRO A 310 -16.47 21.27 -10.38
N ALA A 311 -15.26 21.25 -9.83
CA ALA A 311 -14.37 20.09 -9.84
C ALA A 311 -15.10 18.90 -9.19
N SER A 312 -14.96 17.70 -9.77
CA SER A 312 -15.66 16.49 -9.37
C SER A 312 -15.39 16.16 -7.89
N SER A 313 -16.33 16.54 -7.03
CA SER A 313 -16.40 16.07 -5.64
C SER A 313 -16.86 14.61 -5.66
N ARG A 314 -16.07 13.70 -5.06
CA ARG A 314 -16.52 12.35 -4.75
C ARG A 314 -17.83 12.45 -3.94
N PRO A 315 -18.90 11.74 -4.32
CA PRO A 315 -20.15 11.83 -3.59
C PRO A 315 -19.96 11.36 -2.13
N ALA A 316 -20.32 12.22 -1.20
CA ALA A 316 -20.42 11.85 0.21
C ALA A 316 -21.62 10.88 0.37
N GLY A 317 -21.50 9.90 1.28
CA GLY A 317 -22.60 9.01 1.59
C GLY A 317 -23.78 9.78 2.19
N VAL A 318 -25.00 9.30 1.91
CA VAL A 318 -26.19 9.82 2.58
C VAL A 318 -26.17 9.36 4.04
N ALA A 319 -26.45 10.26 4.98
CA ALA A 319 -26.45 9.94 6.40
C ALA A 319 -27.44 8.79 6.69
N ALA A 320 -27.00 7.79 7.46
CA ALA A 320 -27.86 6.70 7.87
C ALA A 320 -29.06 7.23 8.67
N PRO A 321 -30.27 6.66 8.50
CA PRO A 321 -31.43 6.99 9.32
C PRO A 321 -31.13 6.79 10.80
N ASP A 322 -31.76 7.58 11.66
CA ASP A 322 -31.63 7.47 13.12
C ASP A 322 -32.54 6.38 13.71
N VAL A 323 -32.64 5.26 12.98
CA VAL A 323 -33.41 4.07 13.38
C VAL A 323 -32.41 2.96 13.65
N ALA A 324 -32.52 2.29 14.80
CA ALA A 324 -31.61 1.22 15.17
C ALA A 324 -31.90 -0.08 14.39
N VAL A 325 -33.16 -0.41 14.16
CA VAL A 325 -33.55 -1.66 13.50
C VAL A 325 -33.50 -1.50 11.99
N ILE A 326 -32.62 -2.29 11.34
CA ILE A 326 -32.56 -2.38 9.88
C ILE A 326 -33.70 -3.27 9.37
N ALA A 327 -33.85 -4.47 9.93
CA ALA A 327 -34.88 -5.43 9.56
C ALA A 327 -35.22 -6.35 10.73
N ASP A 328 -36.54 -6.52 11.00
CA ASP A 328 -37.10 -7.44 11.97
C ASP A 328 -37.94 -8.53 11.32
N PHE A 329 -38.16 -8.46 10.01
CA PHE A 329 -38.91 -9.40 9.17
C PHE A 329 -40.37 -9.68 9.63
N GLU A 330 -40.88 -8.90 10.57
CA GLU A 330 -42.23 -9.10 11.19
C GLU A 330 -43.39 -8.82 10.22
N ASN A 331 -43.13 -7.97 9.20
CA ASN A 331 -44.16 -7.53 8.28
C ASN A 331 -44.23 -8.34 6.97
N GLY A 332 -43.62 -9.52 6.93
CA GLY A 332 -43.60 -10.36 5.74
C GLY A 332 -42.84 -9.72 4.55
N SER A 333 -41.90 -8.83 4.82
CA SER A 333 -41.11 -8.14 3.81
C SER A 333 -39.63 -8.15 4.19
N ALA A 334 -38.77 -8.37 3.20
CA ALA A 334 -37.32 -8.18 3.32
C ALA A 334 -36.90 -6.71 3.08
N ALA A 335 -37.84 -5.81 2.77
CA ALA A 335 -37.60 -4.38 2.62
C ALA A 335 -37.36 -3.72 3.99
N THR A 336 -36.55 -2.69 4.02
CA THR A 336 -36.12 -2.03 5.26
C THR A 336 -36.28 -0.53 5.21
N ALA A 337 -36.22 0.12 6.36
CA ALA A 337 -36.17 1.59 6.44
C ALA A 337 -34.89 2.20 5.82
N TYR A 338 -33.88 1.35 5.60
CA TYR A 338 -32.56 1.78 5.08
C TYR A 338 -32.39 1.61 3.57
N GLY A 339 -33.37 1.05 2.84
CA GLY A 339 -33.24 0.83 1.40
C GLY A 339 -34.07 -0.36 0.88
N ILE A 340 -33.62 -0.99 -0.20
CA ILE A 340 -34.34 -2.11 -0.82
C ILE A 340 -34.36 -3.38 0.04
N GLY A 341 -33.54 -3.43 1.09
CA GLY A 341 -33.47 -4.58 1.99
C GLY A 341 -32.47 -5.66 1.54
N PHE A 342 -32.72 -6.87 2.01
CA PHE A 342 -31.86 -8.01 1.73
C PHE A 342 -32.20 -8.66 0.38
N THR A 343 -31.15 -9.03 -0.36
CA THR A 343 -31.24 -9.72 -1.67
C THR A 343 -30.28 -10.90 -1.68
N ALA A 344 -30.75 -12.07 -2.15
CA ALA A 344 -29.88 -13.23 -2.33
C ALA A 344 -28.74 -12.91 -3.30
N ALA A 345 -27.53 -13.30 -2.95
CA ALA A 345 -26.32 -13.01 -3.72
C ALA A 345 -25.43 -14.25 -3.84
N GLY A 346 -24.90 -14.46 -5.01
CA GLY A 346 -23.92 -15.50 -5.35
C GLY A 346 -22.66 -14.91 -5.96
N ASP A 347 -21.82 -15.76 -6.50
CA ASP A 347 -20.54 -15.43 -7.11
C ASP A 347 -20.56 -15.49 -8.67
N ASP A 348 -21.74 -15.58 -9.26
CA ASP A 348 -21.98 -15.65 -10.70
C ASP A 348 -21.37 -14.48 -11.46
N MET A 349 -21.44 -13.26 -10.93
CA MET A 349 -20.81 -12.08 -11.52
C MET A 349 -19.27 -12.17 -11.58
N ARG A 350 -18.65 -13.09 -10.85
CA ARG A 350 -17.21 -13.34 -10.83
C ARG A 350 -16.83 -14.64 -11.53
N GLY A 351 -17.77 -15.23 -12.27
CA GLY A 351 -17.57 -16.51 -12.97
C GLY A 351 -17.66 -17.74 -12.05
N GLY A 352 -18.19 -17.58 -10.85
CA GLY A 352 -18.48 -18.69 -9.94
C GLY A 352 -19.78 -19.40 -10.30
N ASN A 353 -20.07 -20.50 -9.61
CA ASN A 353 -21.29 -21.30 -9.73
C ASN A 353 -22.01 -21.54 -8.40
N SER A 354 -21.70 -20.73 -7.41
CA SER A 354 -22.42 -20.75 -6.14
C SER A 354 -23.80 -20.08 -6.29
N THR A 355 -24.81 -20.66 -5.66
CA THR A 355 -26.19 -20.19 -5.74
C THR A 355 -26.73 -19.88 -4.35
N ALA A 356 -27.56 -18.83 -4.26
CA ALA A 356 -28.31 -18.50 -3.05
C ALA A 356 -29.76 -18.18 -3.40
N THR A 357 -30.65 -18.57 -2.52
CA THR A 357 -32.06 -18.22 -2.50
C THR A 357 -32.44 -17.75 -1.10
N GLN A 358 -33.39 -16.85 -1.00
CA GLN A 358 -33.90 -16.39 0.29
C GLN A 358 -35.41 -16.41 0.35
N ARG A 359 -35.96 -16.64 1.54
CA ARG A 359 -37.39 -16.59 1.81
C ARG A 359 -37.64 -16.15 3.24
N LEU A 360 -38.77 -15.56 3.47
CA LEU A 360 -39.27 -15.31 4.83
C LEU A 360 -39.89 -16.59 5.38
N VAL A 361 -39.55 -16.88 6.63
CA VAL A 361 -40.05 -18.05 7.38
C VAL A 361 -40.70 -17.63 8.68
N ASP A 362 -41.69 -18.39 9.12
CA ASP A 362 -42.35 -18.16 10.40
C ASP A 362 -41.46 -18.59 11.57
N GLY A 363 -41.49 -17.83 12.66
CA GLY A 363 -40.77 -18.16 13.90
C GLY A 363 -39.33 -17.67 13.93
N GLY A 364 -39.15 -16.41 14.28
CA GLY A 364 -37.81 -15.77 14.45
C GLY A 364 -37.25 -15.89 15.87
N ALA A 365 -36.22 -15.11 16.15
CA ALA A 365 -35.53 -15.10 17.43
C ALA A 365 -36.36 -14.50 18.56
N GLY A 366 -36.21 -15.03 19.76
CA GLY A 366 -36.89 -14.48 20.94
C GLY A 366 -38.42 -14.48 20.90
N GLY A 367 -39.05 -15.27 20.00
CA GLY A 367 -40.49 -15.33 19.81
C GLY A 367 -41.04 -14.35 18.77
N SER A 368 -40.20 -13.76 17.95
CA SER A 368 -40.60 -12.97 16.79
C SER A 368 -41.34 -13.82 15.76
N LYS A 369 -42.17 -13.19 14.92
CA LYS A 369 -43.06 -13.92 14.00
C LYS A 369 -42.33 -14.36 12.73
N GLY A 370 -41.31 -13.64 12.31
CA GLY A 370 -40.64 -13.88 11.04
C GLY A 370 -39.12 -13.83 11.13
N ALA A 371 -38.45 -14.55 10.24
CA ALA A 371 -37.04 -14.49 10.02
C ALA A 371 -36.70 -14.61 8.52
N LEU A 372 -35.53 -14.22 8.12
CA LEU A 372 -35.03 -14.42 6.76
C LEU A 372 -34.19 -15.68 6.69
N GLU A 373 -34.70 -16.71 6.00
CA GLU A 373 -33.95 -17.91 5.65
C GLU A 373 -33.19 -17.68 4.36
N VAL A 374 -31.90 -18.03 4.38
CA VAL A 374 -31.03 -18.05 3.21
C VAL A 374 -30.47 -19.44 3.02
N SER A 375 -30.61 -20.00 1.84
CA SER A 375 -30.16 -21.35 1.52
C SER A 375 -29.59 -21.38 0.09
N GLY A 376 -28.72 -22.36 -0.16
CA GLY A 376 -28.10 -22.49 -1.48
C GLY A 376 -27.00 -23.53 -1.52
N THR A 377 -26.12 -23.38 -2.49
CA THR A 377 -24.98 -24.28 -2.66
C THR A 377 -23.73 -23.48 -2.98
N ILE A 378 -22.65 -23.76 -2.26
CA ILE A 378 -21.31 -23.23 -2.58
C ILE A 378 -20.70 -24.14 -3.66
N GLY A 379 -20.31 -23.51 -4.76
CA GLY A 379 -19.64 -24.15 -5.87
C GLY A 379 -18.11 -24.17 -5.74
N GLU A 380 -17.45 -24.87 -6.68
CA GLU A 380 -15.99 -25.00 -6.72
C GLU A 380 -15.37 -24.33 -7.96
N ALA A 381 -16.14 -23.56 -8.72
CA ALA A 381 -15.69 -22.98 -9.98
C ALA A 381 -14.62 -21.88 -9.80
N ILE A 382 -14.57 -21.25 -8.61
CA ILE A 382 -13.61 -20.19 -8.29
C ILE A 382 -12.95 -20.45 -6.94
N GLN A 383 -11.75 -19.90 -6.74
CA GLN A 383 -10.94 -20.11 -5.52
C GLN A 383 -11.56 -19.55 -4.23
N TYR A 384 -12.38 -18.50 -4.32
CA TYR A 384 -13.09 -17.88 -3.19
C TYR A 384 -14.57 -17.78 -3.51
N PRO A 385 -15.29 -18.92 -3.44
CA PRO A 385 -16.71 -18.93 -3.70
C PRO A 385 -17.47 -18.17 -2.60
N PHE A 386 -18.61 -17.61 -2.96
CA PHE A 386 -19.49 -16.93 -2.02
C PHE A 386 -20.95 -17.14 -2.38
N ALA A 387 -21.75 -17.42 -1.37
CA ALA A 387 -23.20 -17.33 -1.48
C ALA A 387 -23.81 -16.90 -0.13
N GLY A 388 -24.88 -16.12 -0.20
CA GLY A 388 -25.54 -15.58 0.98
C GLY A 388 -26.60 -14.56 0.64
N THR A 389 -26.76 -13.57 1.50
CA THR A 389 -27.64 -12.42 1.29
C THR A 389 -26.87 -11.12 1.44
N MET A 390 -27.27 -10.11 0.69
CA MET A 390 -26.66 -8.78 0.75
C MET A 390 -27.72 -7.71 0.99
N PHE A 391 -27.41 -6.80 1.87
CA PHE A 391 -28.19 -5.60 2.15
C PHE A 391 -27.58 -4.41 1.43
N PHE A 392 -28.41 -3.75 0.61
CA PHE A 392 -28.04 -2.53 -0.10
C PHE A 392 -28.80 -1.34 0.48
N PRO A 393 -28.13 -0.36 1.10
CA PRO A 393 -28.80 0.71 1.80
C PRO A 393 -29.58 1.69 0.91
N GLN A 394 -29.21 1.84 -0.37
CA GLN A 394 -29.91 2.73 -1.30
C GLN A 394 -29.81 2.27 -2.74
N GLY A 395 -30.97 2.19 -3.42
CA GLY A 395 -31.08 2.02 -4.87
C GLY A 395 -30.63 0.67 -5.42
N PRO A 396 -30.50 0.55 -6.73
CA PRO A 396 -30.02 -0.66 -7.39
C PRO A 396 -28.63 -1.06 -6.93
N PRO A 397 -28.27 -2.36 -7.06
CA PRO A 397 -27.05 -2.90 -6.50
C PRO A 397 -25.82 -2.07 -6.87
N MET A 398 -25.09 -1.66 -5.86
CA MET A 398 -23.78 -0.98 -5.88
C MET A 398 -23.75 0.53 -6.20
N GLU A 399 -24.87 1.21 -6.35
CA GLU A 399 -24.87 2.66 -6.63
C GLU A 399 -25.05 3.55 -5.39
N GLY A 400 -25.74 3.05 -4.34
CA GLY A 400 -25.95 3.79 -3.11
C GLY A 400 -24.77 3.74 -2.16
N ILE A 401 -24.44 4.86 -1.54
CA ILE A 401 -23.44 4.98 -0.48
C ILE A 401 -24.12 5.58 0.75
N MET A 402 -23.97 4.92 1.90
CA MET A 402 -24.52 5.40 3.16
C MET A 402 -23.42 5.65 4.19
N ASP A 403 -23.59 6.68 5.00
CA ASP A 403 -22.66 7.07 6.07
C ASP A 403 -23.07 6.40 7.39
N TYR A 404 -22.29 5.42 7.83
CA TYR A 404 -22.40 4.73 9.12
C TYR A 404 -21.38 5.19 10.15
N SER A 405 -20.66 6.30 9.92
CA SER A 405 -19.60 6.78 10.82
C SER A 405 -20.07 7.08 12.25
N ARG A 406 -21.38 7.35 12.42
CA ARG A 406 -22.01 7.60 13.73
C ARG A 406 -22.51 6.33 14.43
N LYS A 407 -22.51 5.19 13.73
CA LYS A 407 -22.96 3.91 14.24
C LYS A 407 -21.79 3.16 14.88
N LYS A 408 -22.05 2.46 15.98
CA LYS A 408 -21.02 1.77 16.79
C LYS A 408 -21.01 0.27 16.59
N THR A 409 -22.20 -0.31 16.42
CA THR A 409 -22.40 -1.76 16.38
C THR A 409 -23.37 -2.16 15.28
N LEU A 410 -23.04 -3.24 14.58
CA LEU A 410 -23.95 -4.03 13.77
C LEU A 410 -24.24 -5.32 14.53
N SER A 411 -25.49 -5.60 14.86
CA SER A 411 -25.89 -6.83 15.53
C SER A 411 -27.08 -7.48 14.85
N PHE A 412 -27.18 -8.80 14.94
CA PHE A 412 -28.33 -9.59 14.46
C PHE A 412 -28.38 -10.91 15.16
N GLN A 413 -29.54 -11.54 15.15
CA GLN A 413 -29.72 -12.93 15.55
C GLN A 413 -29.44 -13.84 14.37
N ALA A 414 -28.73 -14.96 14.60
CA ALA A 414 -28.46 -15.95 13.58
C ALA A 414 -28.58 -17.37 14.11
N ARG A 415 -29.09 -18.28 13.28
CA ARG A 415 -29.02 -19.73 13.47
C ARG A 415 -28.73 -20.40 12.12
N GLY A 416 -28.21 -21.62 12.13
CA GLY A 416 -27.89 -22.30 10.90
C GLY A 416 -27.46 -23.75 11.07
N ASP A 417 -26.83 -24.28 10.06
CA ASP A 417 -26.48 -25.67 9.86
C ASP A 417 -25.17 -26.12 10.53
N GLY A 418 -24.55 -25.27 11.34
CA GLY A 418 -23.27 -25.55 12.00
C GLY A 418 -22.05 -25.14 11.20
N ARG A 419 -22.22 -24.54 10.00
CA ARG A 419 -21.14 -23.97 9.23
C ARG A 419 -20.67 -22.64 9.79
N ARG A 420 -19.48 -22.25 9.36
CA ARG A 420 -18.95 -20.90 9.58
C ARG A 420 -19.48 -19.95 8.52
N TYR A 421 -19.99 -18.82 8.96
CA TYR A 421 -20.51 -17.76 8.13
C TYR A 421 -19.71 -16.48 8.32
N THR A 422 -19.86 -15.56 7.39
CA THR A 422 -19.08 -14.33 7.36
C THR A 422 -20.01 -13.14 7.18
N VAL A 423 -19.82 -12.11 8.03
CA VAL A 423 -20.36 -10.77 7.79
C VAL A 423 -19.36 -10.00 6.95
N MET A 424 -19.83 -9.38 5.89
CA MET A 424 -19.01 -8.59 4.96
C MET A 424 -19.51 -7.16 4.89
N LEU A 425 -18.60 -6.21 5.01
CA LEU A 425 -18.87 -4.79 4.77
C LEU A 425 -18.16 -4.36 3.48
N PHE A 426 -18.92 -3.76 2.58
CA PHE A 426 -18.41 -3.26 1.30
C PHE A 426 -18.31 -1.74 1.34
N GLU A 427 -17.08 -1.23 1.20
CA GLU A 427 -16.79 0.20 1.18
C GLU A 427 -16.82 0.77 -0.24
N GLY A 428 -17.33 2.00 -0.41
CA GLY A 428 -17.48 2.64 -1.71
C GLY A 428 -16.18 3.02 -2.43
N ALA A 429 -15.04 3.02 -1.73
CA ALA A 429 -13.73 3.35 -2.30
C ALA A 429 -12.86 2.11 -2.54
N SER A 430 -13.12 1.02 -1.83
CA SER A 430 -12.36 -0.22 -1.96
C SER A 430 -12.93 -1.05 -3.10
N ALA A 431 -12.15 -1.25 -4.13
CA ALA A 431 -12.51 -2.01 -5.32
C ALA A 431 -12.81 -3.47 -4.99
N GLY A 432 -13.97 -3.74 -4.37
CA GLY A 432 -14.57 -5.06 -4.30
C GLY A 432 -14.03 -6.03 -3.24
N ILE A 433 -13.15 -5.62 -2.31
CA ILE A 433 -12.74 -6.50 -1.20
C ILE A 433 -13.51 -6.08 0.05
N PRO A 434 -14.46 -6.90 0.52
CA PRO A 434 -15.19 -6.61 1.74
C PRO A 434 -14.32 -6.83 2.98
N ILE A 435 -14.63 -6.10 4.04
CA ILE A 435 -14.14 -6.42 5.37
C ILE A 435 -14.96 -7.55 5.91
N MET A 436 -14.28 -8.59 6.40
CA MET A 436 -14.90 -9.85 6.78
C MET A 436 -14.73 -10.10 8.28
N ASN A 437 -15.82 -10.50 8.92
CA ASN A 437 -15.81 -11.04 10.28
C ASN A 437 -16.58 -12.38 10.30
N GLU A 438 -15.95 -13.42 10.82
CA GLU A 438 -16.50 -14.77 10.84
C GLU A 438 -17.29 -15.03 12.12
N PHE A 439 -18.37 -15.83 12.01
CA PHE A 439 -19.13 -16.34 13.14
C PHE A 439 -19.56 -17.78 12.89
N ASP A 440 -19.64 -18.56 13.95
CA ASP A 440 -20.16 -19.91 13.89
C ASP A 440 -21.70 -19.90 14.12
N SER A 441 -22.44 -20.60 13.27
CA SER A 441 -23.89 -20.74 13.41
C SER A 441 -24.24 -22.17 13.82
N GLY A 442 -25.07 -22.29 14.84
CA GLY A 442 -25.63 -23.56 15.30
C GLY A 442 -27.14 -23.58 15.11
N PRO A 443 -27.84 -24.68 15.53
CA PRO A 443 -29.27 -24.79 15.37
C PRO A 443 -30.08 -23.83 16.27
N GLU A 444 -29.46 -23.26 17.29
CA GLU A 444 -30.10 -22.32 18.20
C GLU A 444 -29.74 -20.86 17.81
N TRP A 445 -30.69 -19.95 18.08
CA TRP A 445 -30.48 -18.52 17.86
C TRP A 445 -29.36 -17.98 18.74
N ARG A 446 -28.47 -17.23 18.13
CA ARG A 446 -27.33 -16.54 18.78
C ARG A 446 -27.23 -15.10 18.29
N THR A 447 -26.88 -14.20 19.21
CA THR A 447 -26.56 -12.80 18.84
C THR A 447 -25.15 -12.74 18.25
N VAL A 448 -25.07 -12.25 17.04
CA VAL A 448 -23.82 -11.88 16.38
C VAL A 448 -23.67 -10.37 16.52
N THR A 449 -22.56 -9.91 17.06
CA THR A 449 -22.29 -8.47 17.23
C THR A 449 -20.95 -8.13 16.62
N LEU A 450 -20.96 -7.17 15.70
CA LEU A 450 -19.78 -6.60 15.08
C LEU A 450 -19.62 -5.16 15.57
N LYS A 451 -18.55 -4.89 16.31
CA LYS A 451 -18.23 -3.53 16.71
C LYS A 451 -17.57 -2.80 15.55
N LEU A 452 -18.24 -1.81 15.01
CA LEU A 452 -17.77 -1.04 13.86
C LEU A 452 -16.50 -0.24 14.19
N SER A 453 -16.32 0.15 15.45
CA SER A 453 -15.11 0.85 15.92
C SER A 453 -13.85 -0.03 15.95
N GLU A 454 -14.01 -1.37 15.98
CA GLU A 454 -12.90 -2.33 15.96
C GLU A 454 -12.47 -2.70 14.53
N LEU A 455 -13.24 -2.27 13.53
CA LEU A 455 -12.91 -2.50 12.12
C LEU A 455 -11.74 -1.60 11.70
N VAL A 456 -10.62 -2.20 11.40
CA VAL A 456 -9.42 -1.50 10.98
C VAL A 456 -9.50 -1.22 9.48
N ASN A 457 -9.22 0.03 9.07
CA ASN A 457 -9.17 0.45 7.67
C ASN A 457 -10.51 0.54 6.94
N VAL A 458 -11.58 0.88 7.65
CA VAL A 458 -12.92 1.06 7.09
C VAL A 458 -13.30 2.53 7.10
N ASP A 459 -13.66 3.05 5.95
CA ASP A 459 -14.36 4.33 5.88
C ASP A 459 -15.88 4.09 5.98
N LEU A 460 -16.38 4.06 7.21
CA LEU A 460 -17.82 3.86 7.49
C LEU A 460 -18.70 4.98 6.91
N SER A 461 -18.12 6.14 6.54
CA SER A 461 -18.86 7.20 5.88
C SER A 461 -19.28 6.85 4.45
N ARG A 462 -18.81 5.70 3.92
CA ARG A 462 -18.98 5.32 2.52
C ARG A 462 -19.31 3.83 2.35
N THR A 463 -20.21 3.29 3.15
CA THR A 463 -20.63 1.88 3.05
C THR A 463 -21.61 1.69 1.89
N ARG A 464 -21.36 0.71 1.03
CA ARG A 464 -22.22 0.34 -0.12
C ARG A 464 -23.15 -0.80 0.17
N ALA A 465 -22.68 -1.81 0.90
CA ALA A 465 -23.45 -3.00 1.20
C ALA A 465 -22.94 -3.69 2.47
N ILE A 466 -23.84 -4.44 3.09
CA ILE A 466 -23.52 -5.40 4.15
C ILE A 466 -23.95 -6.78 3.64
N GLY A 467 -23.04 -7.75 3.64
CA GLY A 467 -23.29 -9.12 3.24
C GLY A 467 -23.25 -10.07 4.44
N VAL A 468 -24.09 -11.09 4.42
CA VAL A 468 -24.03 -12.25 5.33
C VAL A 468 -24.10 -13.51 4.50
N GLY A 469 -23.12 -14.39 4.62
CA GLY A 469 -23.05 -15.59 3.81
C GLY A 469 -21.89 -16.50 4.18
N THR A 470 -21.61 -17.49 3.34
CA THR A 470 -20.49 -18.42 3.53
C THR A 470 -19.59 -18.44 2.30
N MET A 471 -18.28 -18.70 2.55
CA MET A 471 -17.26 -18.80 1.52
C MET A 471 -16.72 -20.23 1.36
N GLY A 472 -17.36 -21.20 1.98
CA GLY A 472 -16.97 -22.60 1.88
C GLY A 472 -17.11 -23.35 3.20
N PRO A 473 -16.90 -24.66 3.21
CA PRO A 473 -16.56 -25.56 2.10
C PRO A 473 -17.69 -25.75 1.09
N ALA A 474 -17.39 -26.29 -0.10
CA ALA A 474 -18.39 -26.57 -1.13
C ALA A 474 -19.51 -27.46 -0.62
N GLY A 475 -20.70 -27.28 -1.20
CA GLY A 475 -21.91 -28.03 -0.83
C GLY A 475 -23.06 -27.15 -0.34
N PRO A 476 -24.18 -27.77 0.04
CA PRO A 476 -25.39 -27.07 0.47
C PRO A 476 -25.17 -26.31 1.78
N PHE A 477 -25.81 -25.16 1.93
CA PHE A 477 -25.82 -24.37 3.18
C PHE A 477 -27.20 -23.83 3.47
N ARG A 478 -27.46 -23.58 4.75
CA ARG A 478 -28.69 -22.94 5.22
C ARG A 478 -28.46 -22.20 6.52
N PHE A 479 -28.87 -20.95 6.55
CA PHE A 479 -28.92 -20.15 7.80
C PHE A 479 -30.12 -19.22 7.78
N GLU A 480 -30.43 -18.72 8.95
CA GLU A 480 -31.53 -17.76 9.17
C GLU A 480 -30.97 -16.57 9.94
N ILE A 481 -31.44 -15.37 9.62
CA ILE A 481 -31.13 -14.13 10.34
C ILE A 481 -32.41 -13.42 10.75
N ASP A 482 -32.35 -12.71 11.87
CA ASP A 482 -33.46 -11.94 12.41
C ASP A 482 -32.91 -10.74 13.23
N ASP A 483 -33.80 -9.78 13.51
CA ASP A 483 -33.51 -8.59 14.34
C ASP A 483 -32.18 -7.91 14.03
N VAL A 484 -32.02 -7.51 12.78
CA VAL A 484 -30.79 -6.85 12.29
C VAL A 484 -30.80 -5.39 12.73
N ARG A 485 -29.80 -4.99 13.51
CA ARG A 485 -29.69 -3.65 14.11
C ARG A 485 -28.36 -2.99 13.80
N LEU A 486 -28.41 -1.67 13.67
CA LEU A 486 -27.26 -0.80 13.48
C LEU A 486 -27.33 0.38 14.48
N GLU A 487 -26.54 0.33 15.54
CA GLU A 487 -26.56 1.25 16.67
C GLU A 487 -25.30 2.12 16.78
#